data_b1d95945fefc575a5923de7911452c80
#
_entry.id   b1d95945fefc575a5923de7911452c80
#
_cell.length_a   1.000
_cell.length_b   1.000
_cell.length_c   1.000
_cell.angle_alpha   90.00
_cell.angle_beta   90.00
_cell.angle_gamma   90.00
#
_symmetry.space_group_name_H-M   'P 1'
#
loop_
_entity.id
_entity.type
_entity.pdbx_description
1 polymer ?
#
loop_
_entity_poly.entity_id
_entity_poly.type
_entity_poly.pdbx_seq_one_letter_code
_entity_poly.pdbx_strand_id
1 'polypeptide(L)'
;MKNSIFTVLAALVLYPAGAQPVTPQDRRRAAELVERMTLDEKIGQLVQQRGGGAVTGPDKTELSVERLVREGRCGSVFNIKSFEETERLQRIAVEESRLGIPLLIGADVIHGFRTIFPINLAVAASWDPAAAESLARVSAREASAMGIHWTFSPMCDVSRDPRWGRVSEGAGEDPYLGARVAEAMVRGYQGDLSDPSSVLACVKHFAAYGAPQAGREYHAVDMSERVFRDSYLPPYRAALDAGAATVMTSFNDLDGVPATANRWLMRDLLRDELGFGGFVVTDYGTIGELKAHGVAGDDAQAAELALRAGVNMDMMSAAYLFHAAELVREGRIPESLIDSLCREVLAVKFRLGLFDDPFRYQAKEREKCYYALEHLDAARRVARSSMVLLENRGGVLPLKKGSRIALVGPFADSRWDLIGSWVHFAEAGRTSTFLDGLRARFGADRVTYARGCDPHKALEGGISEAVAAAAKSDVVLVALGLKAGESGEAASLASLALPDAQRDLLESLKQTGKPVVVLLVTGRPMELAREAELADALLPVSYTHLTLPTT
;
A
#
# COMPACT_ATOMS: atom_id res chain seq x y z
N MET A 1 65.17 -21.77 -10.30
CA MET A 1 63.92 -21.90 -9.53
C MET A 1 63.43 -20.46 -9.26
N LYS A 2 62.44 -19.99 -10.02
CA LYS A 2 61.85 -18.67 -9.88
C LYS A 2 60.50 -18.83 -9.19
N ASN A 3 60.38 -18.32 -7.96
CA ASN A 3 59.14 -18.29 -7.23
C ASN A 3 58.31 -17.10 -7.74
N SER A 4 57.20 -17.37 -8.44
CA SER A 4 56.20 -16.40 -8.78
C SER A 4 55.18 -16.33 -7.66
N ILE A 5 55.19 -15.21 -6.93
CA ILE A 5 54.19 -14.86 -5.93
C ILE A 5 52.98 -14.31 -6.70
N PHE A 6 51.87 -15.06 -6.74
CA PHE A 6 50.59 -14.54 -7.20
C PHE A 6 49.97 -13.70 -6.10
N THR A 7 49.99 -12.38 -6.29
CA THR A 7 49.25 -11.44 -5.46
C THR A 7 47.79 -11.47 -5.95
N VAL A 8 46.90 -12.10 -5.19
CA VAL A 8 45.45 -12.01 -5.42
C VAL A 8 45.00 -10.61 -4.95
N LEU A 9 44.79 -9.69 -5.90
CA LEU A 9 44.07 -8.46 -5.63
C LEU A 9 42.58 -8.82 -5.39
N ALA A 10 42.15 -8.84 -4.14
CA ALA A 10 40.72 -8.81 -3.81
C ALA A 10 40.17 -7.45 -4.23
N ALA A 11 39.47 -7.39 -5.35
CA ALA A 11 38.69 -6.23 -5.71
C ALA A 11 37.53 -6.12 -4.69
N LEU A 12 37.67 -5.22 -3.71
CA LEU A 12 36.54 -4.76 -2.93
C LEU A 12 35.57 -4.08 -3.93
N VAL A 13 34.50 -4.77 -4.27
CA VAL A 13 33.34 -4.15 -4.92
C VAL A 13 32.71 -3.24 -3.88
N LEU A 14 33.11 -1.97 -3.88
CA LEU A 14 32.41 -0.92 -3.15
C LEU A 14 31.05 -0.77 -3.85
N TYR A 15 30.03 -1.44 -3.34
CA TYR A 15 28.65 -1.07 -3.64
C TYR A 15 28.50 0.40 -3.20
N PRO A 16 27.94 1.30 -4.03
CA PRO A 16 27.60 2.63 -3.58
C PRO A 16 26.69 2.46 -2.35
N ALA A 17 27.10 3.05 -1.23
CA ALA A 17 26.26 3.08 -0.04
C ALA A 17 24.92 3.67 -0.46
N GLY A 18 23.82 2.91 -0.32
CA GLY A 18 22.48 3.36 -0.63
C GLY A 18 22.19 4.70 0.07
N ALA A 19 21.27 5.48 -0.47
CA ALA A 19 20.90 6.77 0.10
C ALA A 19 20.48 6.60 1.57
N GLN A 20 21.26 7.13 2.51
CA GLN A 20 20.93 7.01 3.93
C GLN A 20 19.75 7.91 4.29
N PRO A 21 18.67 7.38 4.89
CA PRO A 21 17.47 8.16 5.21
C PRO A 21 17.71 9.22 6.30
N VAL A 22 18.74 9.08 7.13
CA VAL A 22 19.09 10.00 8.22
C VAL A 22 20.57 10.37 8.20
N THR A 23 20.87 11.63 8.55
CA THR A 23 22.25 12.14 8.58
C THR A 23 22.95 11.85 9.92
N PRO A 24 24.30 11.93 9.99
CA PRO A 24 25.01 11.88 11.27
C PRO A 24 24.59 12.98 12.25
N GLN A 25 24.14 14.14 11.76
CA GLN A 25 23.64 15.23 12.59
C GLN A 25 22.31 14.85 13.26
N ASP A 26 21.39 14.28 12.49
CA ASP A 26 20.09 13.81 13.01
C ASP A 26 20.29 12.78 14.13
N ARG A 27 21.23 11.85 13.94
CA ARG A 27 21.58 10.83 14.93
C ARG A 27 22.17 11.45 16.21
N ARG A 28 23.01 12.49 16.11
CA ARG A 28 23.56 13.19 17.31
C ARG A 28 22.45 13.92 18.07
N ARG A 29 21.60 14.70 17.37
CA ARG A 29 20.45 15.38 18.00
C ARG A 29 19.50 14.39 18.70
N ALA A 30 19.25 13.25 18.09
CA ALA A 30 18.44 12.19 18.68
C ALA A 30 19.09 11.62 19.96
N ALA A 31 20.39 11.37 19.94
CA ALA A 31 21.11 10.87 21.12
C ALA A 31 21.06 11.87 22.30
N GLU A 32 21.32 13.15 22.05
CA GLU A 32 21.24 14.22 23.05
C GLU A 32 19.82 14.34 23.65
N LEU A 33 18.76 14.12 22.85
CA LEU A 33 17.39 14.15 23.33
C LEU A 33 17.08 12.95 24.22
N VAL A 34 17.50 11.74 23.85
CA VAL A 34 17.26 10.51 24.61
C VAL A 34 17.85 10.58 26.03
N GLU A 35 18.99 11.27 26.22
CA GLU A 35 19.58 11.49 27.56
C GLU A 35 18.68 12.30 28.52
N ARG A 36 17.75 13.07 27.97
CA ARG A 36 16.81 13.92 28.73
C ARG A 36 15.45 13.27 28.99
N MET A 37 15.20 12.13 28.36
CA MET A 37 13.93 11.40 28.40
C MET A 37 13.85 10.45 29.59
N THR A 38 12.68 10.33 30.17
CA THR A 38 12.36 9.24 31.08
C THR A 38 12.17 7.95 30.29
N LEU A 39 12.24 6.79 30.98
CA LEU A 39 12.00 5.51 30.34
C LEU A 39 10.62 5.44 29.66
N ASP A 40 9.57 5.95 30.32
CA ASP A 40 8.22 5.97 29.76
C ASP A 40 8.10 6.84 28.50
N GLU A 41 8.81 7.96 28.43
CA GLU A 41 8.85 8.82 27.24
C GLU A 41 9.63 8.16 26.08
N LYS A 42 10.73 7.46 26.38
CA LYS A 42 11.49 6.66 25.39
C LYS A 42 10.58 5.57 24.79
N ILE A 43 9.89 4.81 25.64
CA ILE A 43 8.94 3.79 25.22
C ILE A 43 7.79 4.43 24.44
N GLY A 44 7.30 5.59 24.87
CA GLY A 44 6.26 6.34 24.16
C GLY A 44 6.61 6.61 22.70
N GLN A 45 7.89 6.89 22.37
CA GLN A 45 8.31 7.06 20.97
C GLN A 45 8.24 5.75 20.14
N LEU A 46 8.15 4.62 20.81
CA LEU A 46 8.01 3.29 20.19
C LEU A 46 6.56 2.82 20.11
N VAL A 47 5.58 3.70 20.38
CA VAL A 47 4.14 3.39 20.38
C VAL A 47 3.44 4.17 19.29
N GLN A 48 2.68 3.45 18.45
CA GLN A 48 1.80 4.03 17.45
C GLN A 48 0.34 3.65 17.72
N GLN A 49 -0.55 4.65 17.68
CA GLN A 49 -1.98 4.50 17.91
C GLN A 49 -2.79 5.04 16.74
N ARG A 50 -4.03 4.56 16.56
CA ARG A 50 -4.93 5.10 15.53
C ARG A 50 -5.46 6.48 15.91
N GLY A 51 -5.60 7.37 14.93
CA GLY A 51 -6.16 8.70 15.08
C GLY A 51 -7.68 8.77 14.81
N GLY A 52 -8.43 7.68 15.01
CA GLY A 52 -9.89 7.65 14.82
C GLY A 52 -10.37 7.38 13.39
N GLY A 53 -9.47 7.17 12.42
CA GLY A 53 -9.78 6.72 11.05
C GLY A 53 -10.04 5.22 10.93
N ALA A 54 -10.19 4.74 9.70
CA ALA A 54 -10.37 3.31 9.40
C ALA A 54 -9.12 2.50 9.76
N VAL A 55 -9.32 1.30 10.29
CA VAL A 55 -8.28 0.33 10.63
C VAL A 55 -8.77 -1.08 10.31
N THR A 56 -7.85 -2.02 10.16
CA THR A 56 -8.13 -3.40 9.75
C THR A 56 -8.37 -4.36 10.92
N GLY A 57 -7.98 -3.97 12.14
CA GLY A 57 -8.06 -4.84 13.32
C GLY A 57 -8.69 -4.20 14.56
N PRO A 58 -8.79 -4.94 15.67
CA PRO A 58 -9.40 -4.47 16.91
C PRO A 58 -8.52 -3.42 17.60
N ASP A 59 -9.15 -2.45 18.25
CA ASP A 59 -8.50 -1.54 19.20
C ASP A 59 -8.31 -2.27 20.53
N LYS A 60 -7.07 -2.34 20.99
CA LYS A 60 -6.70 -3.03 22.24
C LYS A 60 -6.50 -2.07 23.42
N THR A 61 -6.66 -0.76 23.18
CA THR A 61 -6.52 0.25 24.25
C THR A 61 -7.81 1.01 24.44
N GLU A 62 -8.29 1.09 25.66
CA GLU A 62 -9.37 1.99 26.07
C GLU A 62 -8.85 3.40 26.41
N LEU A 63 -7.54 3.64 26.28
CA LEU A 63 -6.90 4.89 26.62
C LEU A 63 -7.10 5.93 25.52
N SER A 64 -7.45 7.14 25.90
CA SER A 64 -7.52 8.28 24.98
C SER A 64 -6.15 8.56 24.36
N VAL A 65 -6.09 8.58 23.03
CA VAL A 65 -4.88 8.93 22.27
C VAL A 65 -4.35 10.31 22.70
N GLU A 66 -5.22 11.29 22.91
CA GLU A 66 -4.83 12.63 23.40
C GLU A 66 -4.11 12.57 24.74
N ARG A 67 -4.61 11.72 25.67
CA ARG A 67 -3.98 11.54 26.96
C ARG A 67 -2.60 10.93 26.82
N LEU A 68 -2.44 9.87 26.02
CA LEU A 68 -1.15 9.25 25.76
C LEU A 68 -0.14 10.23 25.13
N VAL A 69 -0.59 11.05 24.19
CA VAL A 69 0.23 12.09 23.54
C VAL A 69 0.67 13.14 24.56
N ARG A 70 -0.24 13.64 25.38
CA ARG A 70 0.05 14.64 26.45
C ARG A 70 1.04 14.12 27.48
N GLU A 71 0.92 12.83 27.84
CA GLU A 71 1.84 12.16 28.78
C GLU A 71 3.18 11.76 28.13
N GLY A 72 3.40 12.02 26.82
CA GLY A 72 4.60 11.60 26.08
C GLY A 72 4.69 10.08 25.84
N ARG A 73 3.59 9.35 25.98
CA ARG A 73 3.49 7.88 25.89
C ARG A 73 3.00 7.38 24.52
N CYS A 74 2.88 8.26 23.53
CA CYS A 74 2.57 7.95 22.16
C CYS A 74 3.37 8.86 21.24
N GLY A 75 4.28 8.31 20.43
CA GLY A 75 5.15 9.06 19.54
C GLY A 75 4.66 9.12 18.10
N SER A 76 3.66 8.31 17.75
CA SER A 76 3.09 8.26 16.41
C SER A 76 1.59 7.99 16.45
N VAL A 77 0.87 8.58 15.49
CA VAL A 77 -0.55 8.31 15.24
C VAL A 77 -0.77 8.09 13.76
N PHE A 78 -1.81 7.34 13.40
CA PHE A 78 -2.09 7.07 11.98
C PHE A 78 -3.59 7.08 11.65
N ASN A 79 -3.90 7.23 10.36
CA ASN A 79 -5.26 7.26 9.82
C ASN A 79 -6.17 8.27 10.56
N ILE A 80 -5.69 9.50 10.69
CA ILE A 80 -6.47 10.63 11.20
C ILE A 80 -7.46 11.08 10.11
N LYS A 81 -8.65 11.54 10.52
CA LYS A 81 -9.75 11.83 9.59
C LYS A 81 -9.67 13.20 8.92
N SER A 82 -9.07 14.20 9.55
CA SER A 82 -9.08 15.58 9.07
C SER A 82 -7.79 16.33 9.37
N PHE A 83 -7.58 17.42 8.64
CA PHE A 83 -6.49 18.37 8.88
C PHE A 83 -6.54 18.94 10.31
N GLU A 84 -7.70 19.38 10.76
CA GLU A 84 -7.89 19.98 12.08
C GLU A 84 -7.51 19.02 13.21
N GLU A 85 -7.76 17.74 13.02
CA GLU A 85 -7.39 16.71 13.99
C GLU A 85 -5.89 16.41 13.97
N THR A 86 -5.23 16.42 12.81
CA THR A 86 -3.77 16.31 12.73
C THR A 86 -3.09 17.48 13.42
N GLU A 87 -3.54 18.70 13.16
CA GLU A 87 -3.02 19.91 13.80
C GLU A 87 -3.24 19.87 15.33
N ARG A 88 -4.43 19.49 15.77
CA ARG A 88 -4.79 19.44 17.21
C ARG A 88 -3.90 18.45 17.98
N LEU A 89 -3.72 17.24 17.47
CA LEU A 89 -2.87 16.24 18.12
C LEU A 89 -1.39 16.64 18.12
N GLN A 90 -0.92 17.25 17.04
CA GLN A 90 0.44 17.78 16.96
C GLN A 90 0.65 18.91 17.98
N ARG A 91 -0.34 19.79 18.16
CA ARG A 91 -0.30 20.87 19.15
C ARG A 91 -0.24 20.33 20.57
N ILE A 92 -1.04 19.32 20.91
CA ILE A 92 -0.97 18.63 22.21
C ILE A 92 0.44 18.06 22.45
N ALA A 93 1.03 17.40 21.44
CA ALA A 93 2.36 16.82 21.56
C ALA A 93 3.44 17.88 21.85
N VAL A 94 3.38 19.02 21.15
CA VAL A 94 4.42 20.06 21.21
C VAL A 94 4.22 21.00 22.39
N GLU A 95 2.98 21.41 22.68
CA GLU A 95 2.69 22.48 23.64
C GLU A 95 2.29 21.96 25.04
N GLU A 96 1.79 20.71 25.15
CA GLU A 96 1.26 20.17 26.40
C GLU A 96 2.10 19.01 26.97
N SER A 97 3.00 18.39 26.17
CA SER A 97 3.90 17.36 26.71
C SER A 97 5.18 17.96 27.29
N ARG A 98 5.83 17.24 28.22
CA ARG A 98 7.02 17.73 28.96
C ARG A 98 8.19 18.14 28.07
N LEU A 99 8.47 17.38 27.03
CA LEU A 99 9.62 17.61 26.13
C LEU A 99 9.24 18.21 24.78
N GLY A 100 7.96 18.39 24.49
CA GLY A 100 7.49 18.96 23.22
C GLY A 100 7.89 18.15 22.00
N ILE A 101 7.99 16.82 22.12
CA ILE A 101 8.42 15.96 21.00
C ILE A 101 7.27 15.83 19.99
N PRO A 102 7.49 16.25 18.71
CA PRO A 102 6.45 16.19 17.70
C PRO A 102 6.00 14.75 17.40
N LEU A 103 4.72 14.57 17.06
CA LEU A 103 4.20 13.31 16.56
C LEU A 103 4.72 13.02 15.15
N LEU A 104 4.87 11.73 14.85
CA LEU A 104 4.94 11.22 13.49
C LEU A 104 3.54 10.76 13.08
N ILE A 105 2.97 11.37 12.02
CA ILE A 105 1.60 11.11 11.57
C ILE A 105 1.64 10.28 10.31
N GLY A 106 1.13 9.04 10.40
CA GLY A 106 1.10 8.07 9.31
C GLY A 106 -0.29 7.91 8.68
N ALA A 107 -0.33 7.36 7.47
CA ALA A 107 -1.58 6.95 6.84
C ALA A 107 -1.35 5.88 5.76
N ASP A 108 -2.40 5.10 5.48
CA ASP A 108 -2.46 4.18 4.34
C ASP A 108 -2.77 4.96 3.06
N VAL A 109 -1.71 5.42 2.38
CA VAL A 109 -1.80 6.11 1.09
C VAL A 109 -1.13 5.22 0.03
N ILE A 110 -1.89 4.27 -0.50
CA ILE A 110 -1.35 3.14 -1.27
C ILE A 110 -1.31 3.44 -2.77
N HIS A 111 -2.40 3.95 -3.34
CA HIS A 111 -2.46 4.30 -4.76
C HIS A 111 -3.23 5.61 -5.01
N GLY A 112 -2.94 6.61 -4.21
CA GLY A 112 -3.54 7.95 -4.25
C GLY A 112 -4.07 8.35 -2.88
N PHE A 113 -4.31 9.64 -2.70
CA PHE A 113 -4.90 10.21 -1.49
C PHE A 113 -6.31 10.73 -1.77
N ARG A 114 -6.46 11.93 -2.33
CA ARG A 114 -7.71 12.45 -2.88
C ARG A 114 -7.83 12.09 -4.35
N THR A 115 -6.78 12.37 -5.13
CA THR A 115 -6.67 11.91 -6.51
C THR A 115 -6.27 10.44 -6.49
N ILE A 116 -7.19 9.56 -6.84
CA ILE A 116 -6.94 8.11 -6.86
C ILE A 116 -6.33 7.73 -8.21
N PHE A 117 -5.33 6.87 -8.16
CA PHE A 117 -4.68 6.23 -9.31
C PHE A 117 -5.14 4.79 -9.46
N PRO A 118 -4.87 4.13 -10.58
CA PRO A 118 -5.00 2.68 -10.67
C PRO A 118 -4.25 1.99 -9.54
N ILE A 119 -4.70 0.80 -9.12
CA ILE A 119 -3.98 0.00 -8.13
C ILE A 119 -2.56 -0.31 -8.61
N ASN A 120 -1.65 -0.57 -7.68
CA ASN A 120 -0.23 -0.74 -8.00
C ASN A 120 0.02 -1.89 -8.98
N LEU A 121 -0.75 -2.98 -8.93
CA LEU A 121 -0.69 -4.06 -9.92
C LEU A 121 -0.97 -3.55 -11.34
N ALA A 122 -1.95 -2.66 -11.51
CA ALA A 122 -2.25 -2.05 -12.80
C ALA A 122 -1.14 -1.09 -13.25
N VAL A 123 -0.59 -0.30 -12.31
CA VAL A 123 0.55 0.57 -12.61
C VAL A 123 1.75 -0.26 -13.09
N ALA A 124 2.04 -1.38 -12.45
CA ALA A 124 3.11 -2.30 -12.87
C ALA A 124 2.86 -2.89 -14.26
N ALA A 125 1.59 -3.15 -14.63
CA ALA A 125 1.23 -3.64 -15.96
C ALA A 125 1.56 -2.65 -17.10
N SER A 126 1.81 -1.38 -16.78
CA SER A 126 2.32 -0.40 -17.76
C SER A 126 3.79 -0.59 -18.12
N TRP A 127 4.57 -1.34 -17.33
CA TRP A 127 6.03 -1.49 -17.43
C TRP A 127 6.79 -0.15 -17.38
N ASP A 128 6.16 0.89 -16.83
CA ASP A 128 6.71 2.24 -16.74
C ASP A 128 6.95 2.66 -15.27
N PRO A 129 8.18 2.57 -14.75
CA PRO A 129 8.51 3.04 -13.41
C PRO A 129 8.19 4.53 -13.18
N ALA A 130 8.21 5.36 -14.23
CA ALA A 130 7.86 6.77 -14.09
C ALA A 130 6.37 6.98 -13.78
N ALA A 131 5.49 6.06 -14.20
CA ALA A 131 4.09 6.05 -13.80
C ALA A 131 3.95 5.81 -12.28
N ALA A 132 4.72 4.88 -11.72
CA ALA A 132 4.75 4.60 -10.28
C ALA A 132 5.32 5.79 -9.48
N GLU A 133 6.38 6.42 -9.95
CA GLU A 133 6.95 7.63 -9.34
C GLU A 133 5.95 8.79 -9.35
N SER A 134 5.23 8.99 -10.47
CA SER A 134 4.19 10.02 -10.61
C SER A 134 3.03 9.81 -9.64
N LEU A 135 2.55 8.57 -9.50
CA LEU A 135 1.53 8.19 -8.51
C LEU A 135 2.00 8.57 -7.10
N ALA A 136 3.20 8.10 -6.71
CA ALA A 136 3.75 8.33 -5.39
C ALA A 136 3.97 9.83 -5.09
N ARG A 137 4.44 10.60 -6.07
CA ARG A 137 4.67 12.05 -5.92
C ARG A 137 3.36 12.83 -5.72
N VAL A 138 2.33 12.53 -6.50
CA VAL A 138 1.01 13.16 -6.33
C VAL A 138 0.41 12.77 -4.98
N SER A 139 0.47 11.50 -4.63
CA SER A 139 0.00 10.98 -3.34
C SER A 139 0.67 11.69 -2.16
N ALA A 140 2.01 11.87 -2.22
CA ALA A 140 2.77 12.58 -1.19
C ALA A 140 2.34 14.03 -1.04
N ARG A 141 2.17 14.76 -2.16
CA ARG A 141 1.75 16.16 -2.16
C ARG A 141 0.37 16.34 -1.52
N GLU A 142 -0.57 15.49 -1.85
CA GLU A 142 -1.92 15.57 -1.30
C GLU A 142 -2.00 15.10 0.16
N ALA A 143 -1.32 13.99 0.51
CA ALA A 143 -1.30 13.48 1.87
C ALA A 143 -0.61 14.47 2.83
N SER A 144 0.53 15.02 2.45
CA SER A 144 1.25 16.01 3.25
C SER A 144 0.46 17.30 3.46
N ALA A 145 -0.44 17.66 2.54
CA ALA A 145 -1.34 18.80 2.71
C ALA A 145 -2.37 18.61 3.83
N MET A 146 -2.65 17.35 4.22
CA MET A 146 -3.48 17.04 5.40
C MET A 146 -2.67 16.92 6.69
N GLY A 147 -1.36 17.18 6.66
CA GLY A 147 -0.49 17.02 7.82
C GLY A 147 0.05 15.60 8.02
N ILE A 148 0.00 14.74 6.99
CA ILE A 148 0.57 13.40 7.02
C ILE A 148 2.06 13.48 6.70
N HIS A 149 2.89 12.81 7.50
CA HIS A 149 4.34 12.78 7.38
C HIS A 149 4.86 11.48 6.77
N TRP A 150 4.05 10.43 6.77
CA TRP A 150 4.46 9.06 6.56
C TRP A 150 3.36 8.23 5.89
N THR A 151 3.71 7.50 4.82
CA THR A 151 2.80 6.54 4.19
C THR A 151 3.28 5.10 4.39
N PHE A 152 2.33 4.14 4.45
CA PHE A 152 2.63 2.71 4.53
C PHE A 152 2.69 2.09 3.13
N SER A 153 3.59 2.62 2.31
CA SER A 153 3.84 2.25 0.91
C SER A 153 5.30 2.56 0.54
N PRO A 154 5.96 1.82 -0.38
CA PRO A 154 5.41 0.81 -1.28
C PRO A 154 5.29 -0.59 -0.66
N MET A 155 4.35 -1.39 -1.19
CA MET A 155 4.32 -2.83 -0.97
C MET A 155 5.31 -3.50 -1.93
N CYS A 156 6.33 -4.16 -1.36
CA CYS A 156 7.43 -4.78 -2.09
C CYS A 156 7.28 -6.31 -2.22
N ASP A 157 6.16 -6.86 -1.78
CA ASP A 157 5.89 -8.29 -1.80
C ASP A 157 5.75 -8.81 -3.23
N VAL A 158 6.63 -9.74 -3.64
CA VAL A 158 6.47 -10.49 -4.88
C VAL A 158 5.34 -11.49 -4.70
N SER A 159 4.33 -11.42 -5.56
CA SER A 159 3.12 -12.25 -5.44
C SER A 159 2.93 -13.12 -6.67
N ARG A 160 2.98 -14.46 -6.47
CA ARG A 160 2.84 -15.46 -7.54
C ARG A 160 1.51 -16.20 -7.50
N ASP A 161 0.78 -16.12 -6.38
CA ASP A 161 -0.53 -16.74 -6.24
C ASP A 161 -1.63 -15.67 -6.27
N PRO A 162 -2.39 -15.54 -7.38
CA PRO A 162 -3.43 -14.53 -7.50
C PRO A 162 -4.65 -14.77 -6.60
N ARG A 163 -4.70 -15.91 -5.88
CA ARG A 163 -5.73 -16.14 -4.85
C ARG A 163 -5.52 -15.27 -3.63
N TRP A 164 -4.29 -14.81 -3.38
CA TRP A 164 -4.00 -13.83 -2.33
C TRP A 164 -4.59 -12.46 -2.69
N GLY A 165 -5.39 -11.87 -1.78
CA GLY A 165 -6.11 -10.63 -2.04
C GLY A 165 -5.20 -9.43 -2.26
N ARG A 166 -4.08 -9.37 -1.53
CA ARG A 166 -3.15 -8.25 -1.55
C ARG A 166 -2.25 -8.20 -2.80
N VAL A 167 -2.37 -9.14 -3.73
CA VAL A 167 -1.70 -9.02 -5.04
C VAL A 167 -2.01 -7.68 -5.72
N SER A 168 -3.16 -7.08 -5.43
CA SER A 168 -3.57 -5.76 -5.93
C SER A 168 -2.66 -4.60 -5.50
N GLU A 169 -1.97 -4.74 -4.36
CA GLU A 169 -1.18 -3.68 -3.74
C GLU A 169 0.27 -3.64 -4.24
N GLY A 170 0.77 -4.72 -4.81
CA GLY A 170 2.15 -4.89 -5.26
C GLY A 170 2.33 -4.80 -6.77
N ALA A 171 3.55 -5.12 -7.23
CA ALA A 171 3.94 -5.06 -8.63
C ALA A 171 3.84 -6.42 -9.36
N GLY A 172 3.18 -7.43 -8.75
CA GLY A 172 3.00 -8.75 -9.35
C GLY A 172 4.13 -9.72 -9.07
N GLU A 173 4.41 -10.62 -10.01
CA GLU A 173 5.27 -11.80 -9.80
C GLU A 173 6.75 -11.61 -10.18
N ASP A 174 7.07 -10.59 -10.96
CA ASP A 174 8.42 -10.37 -11.46
C ASP A 174 9.26 -9.56 -10.45
N PRO A 175 10.34 -10.14 -9.88
CA PRO A 175 11.15 -9.45 -8.88
C PRO A 175 11.93 -8.26 -9.44
N TYR A 176 12.29 -8.25 -10.73
CA TYR A 176 12.99 -7.13 -11.34
C TYR A 176 12.05 -5.94 -11.55
N LEU A 177 10.87 -6.16 -12.13
CA LEU A 177 9.86 -5.11 -12.28
C LEU A 177 9.45 -4.59 -10.91
N GLY A 178 9.21 -5.48 -9.93
CA GLY A 178 8.93 -5.13 -8.55
C GLY A 178 9.99 -4.23 -7.94
N ALA A 179 11.28 -4.52 -8.18
CA ALA A 179 12.39 -3.69 -7.74
C ALA A 179 12.37 -2.29 -8.38
N ARG A 180 12.10 -2.19 -9.69
CA ARG A 180 12.04 -0.88 -10.39
C ARG A 180 10.85 -0.04 -9.92
N VAL A 181 9.68 -0.66 -9.71
CA VAL A 181 8.49 0.01 -9.18
C VAL A 181 8.71 0.48 -7.74
N ALA A 182 9.24 -0.38 -6.86
CA ALA A 182 9.51 -0.04 -5.47
C ALA A 182 10.49 1.14 -5.33
N GLU A 183 11.60 1.11 -6.09
CA GLU A 183 12.57 2.22 -6.16
C GLU A 183 11.89 3.53 -6.60
N ALA A 184 11.09 3.48 -7.67
CA ALA A 184 10.41 4.66 -8.22
C ALA A 184 9.39 5.24 -7.21
N MET A 185 8.64 4.38 -6.52
CA MET A 185 7.68 4.83 -5.50
C MET A 185 8.39 5.49 -4.31
N VAL A 186 9.51 4.93 -3.82
CA VAL A 186 10.29 5.56 -2.75
C VAL A 186 10.76 6.96 -3.18
N ARG A 187 11.31 7.10 -4.40
CA ARG A 187 11.70 8.41 -4.94
C ARG A 187 10.52 9.38 -5.03
N GLY A 188 9.37 8.89 -5.48
CA GLY A 188 8.15 9.69 -5.61
C GLY A 188 7.63 10.19 -4.26
N TYR A 189 7.54 9.32 -3.25
CA TYR A 189 7.07 9.70 -1.91
C TYR A 189 8.06 10.61 -1.19
N GLN A 190 9.31 10.21 -1.11
CA GLN A 190 10.30 10.88 -0.27
C GLN A 190 10.94 12.09 -0.95
N GLY A 191 11.25 12.02 -2.25
CA GLY A 191 11.90 13.11 -2.97
C GLY A 191 13.02 13.75 -2.14
N ASP A 192 12.89 15.04 -1.85
CA ASP A 192 13.66 15.73 -0.83
C ASP A 192 12.85 15.83 0.47
N LEU A 193 13.24 15.11 1.52
CA LEU A 193 12.58 15.12 2.84
C LEU A 193 12.67 16.49 3.56
N SER A 194 13.46 17.42 3.05
CA SER A 194 13.43 18.82 3.52
C SER A 194 12.24 19.62 2.95
N ASP A 195 11.59 19.13 1.88
CA ASP A 195 10.37 19.69 1.33
C ASP A 195 9.14 19.13 2.08
N PRO A 196 8.30 19.97 2.71
CA PRO A 196 7.09 19.51 3.41
C PRO A 196 6.02 18.92 2.48
N SER A 197 6.20 18.90 1.17
CA SER A 197 5.35 18.15 0.22
C SER A 197 5.78 16.70 0.04
N SER A 198 6.87 16.27 0.68
CA SER A 198 7.35 14.89 0.72
C SER A 198 6.86 14.17 1.96
N VAL A 199 6.72 12.85 1.88
CA VAL A 199 6.37 11.99 3.01
C VAL A 199 7.34 10.81 3.09
N LEU A 200 7.54 10.26 4.27
CA LEU A 200 8.32 9.03 4.43
C LEU A 200 7.65 7.87 3.70
N ALA A 201 8.42 7.08 3.00
CA ALA A 201 8.01 5.77 2.48
C ALA A 201 8.21 4.68 3.55
N CYS A 202 7.37 3.64 3.49
CA CYS A 202 7.48 2.45 4.33
C CYS A 202 7.51 1.20 3.46
N VAL A 203 8.64 0.55 3.44
CA VAL A 203 8.83 -0.71 2.72
C VAL A 203 8.06 -1.81 3.45
N LYS A 204 7.07 -2.39 2.79
CA LYS A 204 6.22 -3.42 3.38
C LYS A 204 5.98 -4.59 2.42
N HIS A 205 5.68 -5.77 2.92
CA HIS A 205 5.78 -6.20 4.32
C HIS A 205 7.02 -7.07 4.47
N PHE A 206 7.95 -6.71 5.32
CA PHE A 206 9.25 -7.37 5.42
C PHE A 206 9.18 -8.57 6.38
N ALA A 207 9.17 -9.86 5.79
CA ALA A 207 9.38 -10.09 4.39
C ALA A 207 8.61 -11.32 3.88
N ALA A 208 8.55 -11.40 2.55
CA ALA A 208 8.00 -12.53 1.81
C ALA A 208 6.49 -12.77 1.97
N TYR A 209 5.73 -11.79 2.41
CA TYR A 209 4.29 -11.93 2.65
C TYR A 209 3.49 -12.25 1.37
N GLY A 210 4.02 -11.95 0.18
CA GLY A 210 3.41 -12.33 -1.11
C GLY A 210 3.47 -13.81 -1.46
N ALA A 211 4.03 -14.66 -0.58
CA ALA A 211 4.12 -16.11 -0.75
C ALA A 211 3.32 -16.92 0.29
N PRO A 212 2.13 -16.48 0.76
CA PRO A 212 1.41 -17.21 1.79
C PRO A 212 0.92 -18.54 1.21
N GLN A 213 0.98 -19.61 2.01
CA GLN A 213 0.55 -20.93 1.58
C GLN A 213 -0.89 -20.92 1.04
N ALA A 214 -1.07 -21.43 -0.19
CA ALA A 214 -2.34 -21.50 -0.90
C ALA A 214 -3.04 -20.13 -1.15
N GLY A 215 -2.29 -19.03 -1.18
CA GLY A 215 -2.83 -17.68 -1.36
C GLY A 215 -3.72 -17.22 -0.20
N ARG A 216 -3.63 -17.85 0.96
CA ARG A 216 -4.46 -17.51 2.13
C ARG A 216 -3.83 -16.37 2.92
N GLU A 217 -4.63 -15.35 3.18
CA GLU A 217 -4.21 -14.20 3.99
C GLU A 217 -3.74 -14.64 5.38
N TYR A 218 -2.72 -13.97 5.92
CA TYR A 218 -2.11 -14.19 7.24
C TYR A 218 -1.50 -15.59 7.44
N HIS A 219 -1.27 -16.35 6.35
CA HIS A 219 -0.79 -17.72 6.44
C HIS A 219 0.74 -17.80 6.41
N ALA A 220 1.26 -18.95 6.85
CA ALA A 220 2.68 -19.25 6.89
C ALA A 220 3.36 -19.17 5.53
N VAL A 221 4.64 -18.83 5.53
CA VAL A 221 5.54 -18.83 4.38
C VAL A 221 6.70 -19.79 4.66
N ASP A 222 6.85 -20.78 3.79
CA ASP A 222 7.91 -21.79 3.85
C ASP A 222 8.69 -21.76 2.53
N MET A 223 9.96 -21.38 2.60
CA MET A 223 10.87 -21.35 1.44
C MET A 223 12.34 -21.38 1.87
N SER A 224 13.19 -21.90 1.00
CA SER A 224 14.64 -21.84 1.25
C SER A 224 15.15 -20.40 1.20
N GLU A 225 16.19 -20.09 1.99
CA GLU A 225 16.88 -18.78 1.95
C GLU A 225 17.32 -18.40 0.53
N ARG A 226 17.74 -19.37 -0.30
CA ARG A 226 18.10 -19.13 -1.70
C ARG A 226 16.88 -18.58 -2.49
N VAL A 227 15.72 -19.20 -2.37
CA VAL A 227 14.50 -18.73 -3.06
C VAL A 227 14.09 -17.35 -2.55
N PHE A 228 14.18 -17.12 -1.25
CA PHE A 228 13.93 -15.82 -0.65
C PHE A 228 14.85 -14.75 -1.24
N ARG A 229 16.17 -14.99 -1.25
CA ARG A 229 17.16 -14.02 -1.75
C ARG A 229 17.07 -13.78 -3.26
N ASP A 230 16.79 -14.81 -4.05
CA ASP A 230 16.73 -14.69 -5.51
C ASP A 230 15.43 -14.05 -6.00
N SER A 231 14.32 -14.31 -5.32
CA SER A 231 12.99 -13.98 -5.86
C SER A 231 12.20 -12.97 -5.02
N TYR A 232 12.33 -12.97 -3.71
CA TYR A 232 11.49 -12.13 -2.84
C TYR A 232 12.22 -10.92 -2.27
N LEU A 233 13.52 -11.01 -2.02
CA LEU A 233 14.33 -9.93 -1.47
C LEU A 233 14.59 -8.74 -2.43
N PRO A 234 14.70 -8.92 -3.77
CA PRO A 234 15.13 -7.84 -4.65
C PRO A 234 14.30 -6.54 -4.58
N PRO A 235 12.94 -6.55 -4.53
CA PRO A 235 12.18 -5.32 -4.41
C PRO A 235 12.42 -4.57 -3.09
N TYR A 236 12.56 -5.29 -1.98
CA TYR A 236 12.88 -4.68 -0.68
C TYR A 236 14.26 -4.01 -0.73
N ARG A 237 15.28 -4.71 -1.24
CA ARG A 237 16.63 -4.16 -1.41
C ARG A 237 16.60 -2.88 -2.24
N ALA A 238 15.93 -2.90 -3.40
CA ALA A 238 15.86 -1.73 -4.27
C ALA A 238 15.19 -0.51 -3.60
N ALA A 239 14.14 -0.75 -2.81
CA ALA A 239 13.48 0.31 -2.04
C ALA A 239 14.38 0.88 -0.93
N LEU A 240 15.16 0.01 -0.25
CA LEU A 240 16.13 0.43 0.76
C LEU A 240 17.29 1.21 0.14
N ASP A 241 17.83 0.75 -0.98
CA ASP A 241 18.89 1.42 -1.75
C ASP A 241 18.43 2.79 -2.27
N ALA A 242 17.13 2.95 -2.55
CA ALA A 242 16.52 4.24 -2.89
C ALA A 242 16.36 5.18 -1.67
N GLY A 243 16.71 4.74 -0.47
CA GLY A 243 16.72 5.52 0.76
C GLY A 243 15.41 5.51 1.54
N ALA A 244 14.61 4.45 1.43
CA ALA A 244 13.40 4.31 2.24
C ALA A 244 13.72 4.46 3.74
N ALA A 245 12.95 5.30 4.44
CA ALA A 245 13.23 5.67 5.82
C ALA A 245 12.63 4.70 6.84
N THR A 246 11.65 3.90 6.43
CA THR A 246 10.97 2.96 7.33
C THR A 246 10.69 1.63 6.67
N VAL A 247 10.60 0.59 7.49
CA VAL A 247 10.25 -0.78 7.10
C VAL A 247 9.13 -1.26 8.01
N MET A 248 8.15 -1.98 7.46
CA MET A 248 7.07 -2.62 8.22
C MET A 248 7.26 -4.13 8.21
N THR A 249 7.18 -4.77 9.39
CA THR A 249 7.23 -6.23 9.49
C THR A 249 5.97 -6.86 8.91
N SER A 250 6.08 -8.07 8.38
CA SER A 250 4.93 -8.81 7.87
C SER A 250 4.19 -9.60 8.96
N PHE A 251 2.96 -10.01 8.66
CA PHE A 251 2.14 -10.87 9.53
C PHE A 251 2.63 -12.31 9.60
N ASN A 252 3.16 -12.82 8.47
CA ASN A 252 3.52 -14.23 8.34
C ASN A 252 4.76 -14.61 9.16
N ASP A 253 4.87 -15.88 9.45
CA ASP A 253 6.15 -16.51 9.77
C ASP A 253 6.92 -16.84 8.48
N LEU A 254 8.23 -16.80 8.58
CA LEU A 254 9.17 -17.31 7.58
C LEU A 254 9.92 -18.49 8.19
N ASP A 255 9.73 -19.67 7.61
CA ASP A 255 10.30 -20.93 8.12
C ASP A 255 9.98 -21.16 9.62
N GLY A 256 8.73 -20.87 10.02
CA GLY A 256 8.23 -21.07 11.38
C GLY A 256 8.62 -19.98 12.39
N VAL A 257 9.30 -18.90 11.96
CA VAL A 257 9.62 -17.77 12.83
C VAL A 257 8.84 -16.53 12.38
N PRO A 258 7.89 -16.02 13.18
CA PRO A 258 7.14 -14.80 12.84
C PRO A 258 8.10 -13.63 12.55
N ALA A 259 7.84 -12.90 11.46
CA ALA A 259 8.73 -11.83 11.00
C ALA A 259 9.04 -10.80 12.10
N THR A 260 8.03 -10.43 12.90
CA THR A 260 8.16 -9.47 14.01
C THR A 260 9.10 -9.95 15.13
N ALA A 261 9.27 -11.27 15.30
CA ALA A 261 10.19 -11.87 16.27
C ALA A 261 11.47 -12.43 15.63
N ASN A 262 11.63 -12.31 14.32
CA ASN A 262 12.72 -12.93 13.58
C ASN A 262 13.97 -12.04 13.62
N ARG A 263 14.86 -12.35 14.56
CA ARG A 263 16.13 -11.63 14.72
C ARG A 263 17.01 -11.67 13.47
N TRP A 264 17.10 -12.86 12.81
CA TRP A 264 17.89 -12.99 11.58
C TRP A 264 17.39 -12.01 10.52
N LEU A 265 16.06 -11.94 10.33
CA LEU A 265 15.45 -11.05 9.33
C LEU A 265 15.68 -9.56 9.67
N MET A 266 15.47 -9.17 10.95
CA MET A 266 15.47 -7.76 11.37
C MET A 266 16.86 -7.20 11.70
N ARG A 267 17.78 -8.04 12.18
CA ARG A 267 19.15 -7.62 12.54
C ARG A 267 20.15 -8.05 11.48
N ASP A 268 20.34 -9.36 11.34
CA ASP A 268 21.45 -9.88 10.56
C ASP A 268 21.30 -9.53 9.06
N LEU A 269 20.09 -9.68 8.51
CA LEU A 269 19.81 -9.31 7.12
C LEU A 269 19.54 -7.81 6.96
N LEU A 270 18.51 -7.26 7.62
CA LEU A 270 18.04 -5.89 7.34
C LEU A 270 19.07 -4.83 7.76
N ARG A 271 19.64 -4.96 8.98
CA ARG A 271 20.56 -3.95 9.52
C ARG A 271 22.01 -4.20 9.09
N ASP A 272 22.50 -5.44 9.27
CA ASP A 272 23.93 -5.71 9.10
C ASP A 272 24.29 -5.96 7.64
N GLU A 273 23.49 -6.73 6.88
CA GLU A 273 23.79 -7.02 5.48
C GLU A 273 23.28 -5.92 4.54
N LEU A 274 22.01 -5.49 4.68
CA LEU A 274 21.40 -4.48 3.79
C LEU A 274 21.70 -3.05 4.23
N GLY A 275 22.27 -2.83 5.41
CA GLY A 275 22.71 -1.52 5.89
C GLY A 275 21.58 -0.54 6.19
N PHE A 276 20.36 -1.02 6.48
CA PHE A 276 19.21 -0.18 6.73
C PHE A 276 19.40 0.72 7.96
N GLY A 277 19.31 2.03 7.76
CA GLY A 277 19.59 3.05 8.76
C GLY A 277 18.38 3.80 9.32
N GLY A 278 17.15 3.44 8.91
CA GLY A 278 15.90 4.01 9.41
C GLY A 278 15.32 3.24 10.60
N PHE A 279 13.99 3.21 10.78
CA PHE A 279 13.34 2.44 11.84
C PHE A 279 12.34 1.42 11.30
N VAL A 280 12.06 0.38 12.13
CA VAL A 280 11.12 -0.71 11.82
C VAL A 280 9.84 -0.51 12.63
N VAL A 281 8.70 -0.52 11.97
CA VAL A 281 7.36 -0.57 12.60
C VAL A 281 6.77 -1.97 12.40
N THR A 282 5.91 -2.42 13.30
CA THR A 282 5.13 -3.63 13.08
C THR A 282 4.00 -3.38 12.09
N ASP A 283 3.46 -4.43 11.49
CA ASP A 283 2.10 -4.37 10.96
C ASP A 283 1.09 -4.39 12.12
N TYR A 284 -0.20 -4.19 11.80
CA TYR A 284 -1.27 -3.97 12.76
C TYR A 284 -1.41 -5.12 13.76
N GLY A 285 -1.04 -4.87 15.00
CA GLY A 285 -1.22 -5.83 16.10
C GLY A 285 -0.26 -7.03 16.10
N THR A 286 0.73 -7.11 15.21
CA THR A 286 1.56 -8.32 15.02
C THR A 286 2.38 -8.75 16.25
N ILE A 287 2.74 -7.85 17.19
CA ILE A 287 3.37 -8.29 18.44
C ILE A 287 2.39 -9.15 19.23
N GLY A 288 1.13 -8.73 19.33
CA GLY A 288 0.10 -9.52 20.04
C GLY A 288 -0.18 -10.87 19.37
N GLU A 289 0.05 -10.99 18.06
CA GLU A 289 -0.14 -12.23 17.28
C GLU A 289 0.95 -13.27 17.53
N LEU A 290 2.10 -12.90 18.09
CA LEU A 290 3.15 -13.85 18.46
C LEU A 290 2.66 -14.96 19.40
N LYS A 291 1.60 -14.70 20.17
CA LYS A 291 0.91 -15.73 20.98
C LYS A 291 0.16 -16.73 20.11
N ALA A 292 -0.53 -16.26 19.08
CA ALA A 292 -1.25 -17.13 18.14
C ALA A 292 -0.29 -17.98 17.29
N HIS A 293 0.89 -17.44 16.98
CA HIS A 293 1.99 -18.19 16.36
C HIS A 293 2.66 -19.21 17.30
N GLY A 294 2.32 -19.21 18.59
CA GLY A 294 2.86 -20.16 19.57
C GLY A 294 4.29 -19.89 20.02
N VAL A 295 4.87 -18.72 19.71
CA VAL A 295 6.25 -18.36 20.08
C VAL A 295 6.33 -17.51 21.36
N ALA A 296 5.20 -16.99 21.84
CA ALA A 296 5.07 -16.23 23.08
C ALA A 296 3.93 -16.76 23.94
N GLY A 297 4.14 -16.86 25.25
CA GLY A 297 3.11 -17.28 26.21
C GLY A 297 2.17 -16.16 26.63
N ASP A 298 2.65 -14.91 26.60
CA ASP A 298 1.91 -13.71 26.99
C ASP A 298 2.41 -12.46 26.25
N ASP A 299 1.75 -11.32 26.46
CA ASP A 299 2.09 -10.06 25.79
C ASP A 299 3.45 -9.49 26.24
N ALA A 300 3.90 -9.77 27.47
CA ALA A 300 5.23 -9.36 27.95
C ALA A 300 6.34 -10.12 27.22
N GLN A 301 6.19 -11.43 27.05
CA GLN A 301 7.15 -12.22 26.27
C GLN A 301 7.12 -11.82 24.78
N ALA A 302 5.94 -11.54 24.23
CA ALA A 302 5.80 -11.05 22.86
C ALA A 302 6.53 -9.72 22.66
N ALA A 303 6.37 -8.76 23.59
CA ALA A 303 7.11 -7.49 23.59
C ALA A 303 8.62 -7.69 23.68
N GLU A 304 9.09 -8.59 24.56
CA GLU A 304 10.51 -8.92 24.70
C GLU A 304 11.10 -9.45 23.38
N LEU A 305 10.43 -10.41 22.75
CA LEU A 305 10.87 -11.00 21.48
C LEU A 305 11.01 -9.95 20.38
N ALA A 306 10.00 -9.09 20.20
CA ALA A 306 10.00 -8.04 19.19
C ALA A 306 11.11 -6.99 19.46
N LEU A 307 11.27 -6.53 20.71
CA LEU A 307 12.36 -5.61 21.10
C LEU A 307 13.74 -6.22 20.82
N ARG A 308 13.95 -7.47 21.20
CA ARG A 308 15.22 -8.19 20.95
C ARG A 308 15.48 -8.43 19.46
N ALA A 309 14.43 -8.64 18.66
CA ALA A 309 14.55 -8.70 17.21
C ALA A 309 14.95 -7.36 16.59
N GLY A 310 14.70 -6.24 17.28
CA GLY A 310 15.09 -4.90 16.82
C GLY A 310 13.95 -4.14 16.14
N VAL A 311 12.71 -4.50 16.43
CA VAL A 311 11.52 -3.77 15.99
C VAL A 311 11.35 -2.53 16.85
N ASN A 312 11.31 -1.35 16.22
CA ASN A 312 11.27 -0.07 16.93
C ASN A 312 9.88 0.30 17.40
N MET A 313 8.86 0.16 16.55
CA MET A 313 7.54 0.73 16.81
C MET A 313 6.44 -0.32 16.78
N ASP A 314 5.65 -0.35 17.84
CA ASP A 314 4.47 -1.19 18.03
C ASP A 314 3.24 -0.49 17.47
N MET A 315 2.72 -0.97 16.34
CA MET A 315 1.44 -0.52 15.79
C MET A 315 0.30 -1.31 16.43
N MET A 316 -0.42 -0.68 17.33
CA MET A 316 -1.71 -1.13 17.89
C MET A 316 -1.71 -2.35 18.81
N SER A 317 -0.60 -3.09 19.01
CA SER A 317 -0.59 -4.21 19.98
C SER A 317 -0.67 -3.73 21.42
N ALA A 318 -0.21 -2.51 21.70
CA ALA A 318 -0.02 -1.94 23.02
C ALA A 318 0.94 -2.75 23.93
N ALA A 319 1.66 -3.70 23.35
CA ALA A 319 2.58 -4.56 24.10
C ALA A 319 3.77 -3.77 24.68
N TYR A 320 4.35 -2.85 23.89
CA TYR A 320 5.41 -1.97 24.40
C TYR A 320 4.89 -1.01 25.46
N LEU A 321 3.70 -0.43 25.22
CA LEU A 321 3.07 0.55 26.14
C LEU A 321 2.88 -0.02 27.55
N PHE A 322 2.50 -1.29 27.65
CA PHE A 322 2.14 -1.89 28.94
C PHE A 322 3.28 -2.70 29.57
N HIS A 323 4.21 -3.26 28.78
CA HIS A 323 5.16 -4.23 29.30
C HIS A 323 6.63 -3.80 29.21
N ALA A 324 7.02 -2.90 28.26
CA ALA A 324 8.44 -2.62 28.05
C ALA A 324 9.15 -2.03 29.29
N ALA A 325 8.48 -1.15 30.07
CA ALA A 325 9.07 -0.59 31.28
C ALA A 325 9.30 -1.65 32.38
N GLU A 326 8.41 -2.63 32.50
CA GLU A 326 8.55 -3.72 33.46
C GLU A 326 9.68 -4.67 33.05
N LEU A 327 9.78 -5.03 31.77
CA LEU A 327 10.86 -5.83 31.22
C LEU A 327 12.25 -5.20 31.50
N VAL A 328 12.36 -3.88 31.44
CA VAL A 328 13.60 -3.16 31.84
C VAL A 328 13.83 -3.26 33.33
N ARG A 329 12.82 -3.01 34.17
CA ARG A 329 12.95 -3.08 35.65
C ARG A 329 13.30 -4.47 36.15
N GLU A 330 12.81 -5.51 35.51
CA GLU A 330 13.13 -6.91 35.79
C GLU A 330 14.50 -7.35 35.25
N GLY A 331 15.20 -6.50 34.48
CA GLY A 331 16.48 -6.83 33.86
C GLY A 331 16.37 -7.82 32.68
N ARG A 332 15.18 -8.10 32.20
CA ARG A 332 14.93 -8.96 31.01
C ARG A 332 15.43 -8.31 29.72
N ILE A 333 15.32 -6.99 29.60
CA ILE A 333 15.95 -6.21 28.54
C ILE A 333 16.76 -5.06 29.15
N PRO A 334 17.91 -4.68 28.57
CA PRO A 334 18.65 -3.52 29.04
C PRO A 334 17.99 -2.22 28.56
N GLU A 335 17.97 -1.17 29.39
CA GLU A 335 17.46 0.15 29.00
C GLU A 335 18.15 0.70 27.74
N SER A 336 19.45 0.39 27.57
CA SER A 336 20.21 0.77 26.37
C SER A 336 19.63 0.24 25.06
N LEU A 337 18.86 -0.85 25.08
CA LEU A 337 18.11 -1.33 23.91
C LEU A 337 16.97 -0.37 23.58
N ILE A 338 16.20 0.06 24.59
CA ILE A 338 15.14 1.07 24.41
C ILE A 338 15.74 2.38 23.91
N ASP A 339 16.89 2.82 24.47
CA ASP A 339 17.60 4.02 24.02
C ASP A 339 17.98 3.94 22.54
N SER A 340 18.49 2.79 22.09
CA SER A 340 18.87 2.58 20.69
C SER A 340 17.67 2.66 19.76
N LEU A 341 16.59 1.94 20.10
CA LEU A 341 15.38 1.92 19.28
C LEU A 341 14.70 3.30 19.22
N CYS A 342 14.66 4.02 20.35
CA CYS A 342 14.11 5.37 20.44
C CYS A 342 14.93 6.37 19.60
N ARG A 343 16.28 6.30 19.65
CA ARG A 343 17.16 7.16 18.85
C ARG A 343 16.91 7.02 17.35
N GLU A 344 16.64 5.82 16.85
CA GLU A 344 16.36 5.59 15.43
C GLU A 344 15.06 6.27 15.00
N VAL A 345 13.99 6.19 15.80
CA VAL A 345 12.72 6.88 15.53
C VAL A 345 12.90 8.40 15.57
N LEU A 346 13.58 8.92 16.61
CA LEU A 346 13.80 10.36 16.76
C LEU A 346 14.69 10.92 15.64
N ALA A 347 15.69 10.18 15.19
CA ALA A 347 16.55 10.61 14.08
C ALA A 347 15.76 10.84 12.77
N VAL A 348 14.75 9.99 12.50
CA VAL A 348 13.84 10.20 11.36
C VAL A 348 12.96 11.43 11.55
N LYS A 349 12.46 11.70 12.77
CA LYS A 349 11.70 12.94 13.07
C LYS A 349 12.57 14.20 12.88
N PHE A 350 13.85 14.14 13.28
CA PHE A 350 14.81 15.22 13.02
C PHE A 350 15.03 15.42 11.51
N ARG A 351 15.20 14.33 10.75
CA ARG A 351 15.38 14.39 9.30
C ARG A 351 14.20 15.04 8.57
N LEU A 352 12.98 14.85 9.06
CA LEU A 352 11.77 15.52 8.56
C LEU A 352 11.69 17.00 8.94
N GLY A 353 12.62 17.52 9.78
CA GLY A 353 12.58 18.89 10.27
C GLY A 353 11.46 19.20 11.27
N LEU A 354 10.81 18.18 11.84
CA LEU A 354 9.69 18.36 12.77
C LEU A 354 10.09 19.04 14.08
N PHE A 355 11.36 18.95 14.50
CA PHE A 355 11.87 19.66 15.68
C PHE A 355 12.25 21.11 15.40
N ASP A 356 12.53 21.44 14.14
CA ASP A 356 12.85 22.81 13.73
C ASP A 356 11.57 23.60 13.44
N ASP A 357 10.57 22.95 12.86
CA ASP A 357 9.20 23.46 12.67
C ASP A 357 8.19 22.30 12.77
N PRO A 358 7.58 22.05 13.94
CA PRO A 358 6.64 20.95 14.14
C PRO A 358 5.33 21.08 13.36
N PHE A 359 5.02 22.30 12.88
CA PHE A 359 3.79 22.60 12.14
C PHE A 359 4.02 22.78 10.63
N ARG A 360 5.21 22.49 10.11
CA ARG A 360 5.56 22.67 8.69
C ARG A 360 4.64 21.93 7.69
N TYR A 361 3.94 20.90 8.16
CA TYR A 361 2.94 20.15 7.39
C TYR A 361 1.51 20.70 7.61
N GLN A 362 1.28 21.55 8.61
CA GLN A 362 -0.02 22.08 9.00
C GLN A 362 -0.33 23.44 8.33
N ALA A 363 -0.16 23.51 7.02
CA ALA A 363 -0.50 24.68 6.21
C ALA A 363 -1.76 24.39 5.39
N LYS A 364 -2.94 24.78 5.89
CA LYS A 364 -4.25 24.46 5.29
C LYS A 364 -4.38 24.93 3.83
N GLU A 365 -3.67 25.97 3.45
CA GLU A 365 -3.65 26.49 2.08
C GLU A 365 -3.14 25.45 1.07
N ARG A 366 -2.38 24.45 1.53
CA ARG A 366 -1.84 23.37 0.70
C ARG A 366 -2.93 22.39 0.22
N GLU A 367 -4.08 22.32 0.89
CA GLU A 367 -5.23 21.53 0.44
C GLU A 367 -5.75 21.96 -0.94
N LYS A 368 -5.38 23.15 -1.43
CA LYS A 368 -5.65 23.61 -2.80
C LYS A 368 -5.03 22.70 -3.87
N CYS A 369 -4.06 21.83 -3.51
CA CYS A 369 -3.52 20.82 -4.42
C CYS A 369 -4.47 19.65 -4.66
N TYR A 370 -5.48 19.44 -3.80
CA TYR A 370 -6.42 18.34 -3.97
C TYR A 370 -7.16 18.45 -5.31
N TYR A 371 -7.12 17.36 -6.07
CA TYR A 371 -7.72 17.29 -7.39
C TYR A 371 -7.20 18.35 -8.38
N ALA A 372 -5.99 18.88 -8.20
CA ALA A 372 -5.38 19.79 -9.15
C ALA A 372 -5.38 19.17 -10.56
N LEU A 373 -5.52 20.01 -11.59
CA LEU A 373 -5.61 19.52 -12.98
C LEU A 373 -4.41 18.65 -13.36
N GLU A 374 -3.21 19.03 -12.95
CA GLU A 374 -2.00 18.23 -13.17
C GLU A 374 -2.05 16.87 -12.48
N HIS A 375 -2.68 16.77 -11.28
CA HIS A 375 -2.87 15.50 -10.56
C HIS A 375 -3.86 14.59 -11.29
N LEU A 376 -5.00 15.15 -11.71
CA LEU A 376 -6.00 14.43 -12.49
C LEU A 376 -5.46 13.98 -13.85
N ASP A 377 -4.65 14.82 -14.51
CA ASP A 377 -4.00 14.46 -15.78
C ASP A 377 -2.94 13.36 -15.59
N ALA A 378 -2.19 13.39 -14.48
CA ALA A 378 -1.26 12.32 -14.14
C ALA A 378 -2.00 11.00 -13.92
N ALA A 379 -3.06 10.98 -13.11
CA ALA A 379 -3.88 9.79 -12.88
C ALA A 379 -4.47 9.24 -14.20
N ARG A 380 -4.96 10.12 -15.07
CA ARG A 380 -5.49 9.74 -16.40
C ARG A 380 -4.41 9.13 -17.29
N ARG A 381 -3.19 9.70 -17.34
CA ARG A 381 -2.09 9.13 -18.14
C ARG A 381 -1.73 7.73 -17.64
N VAL A 382 -1.57 7.57 -16.32
CA VAL A 382 -1.27 6.27 -15.71
C VAL A 382 -2.40 5.28 -15.99
N ALA A 383 -3.66 5.66 -15.81
CA ALA A 383 -4.81 4.82 -16.12
C ALA A 383 -4.81 4.31 -17.58
N ARG A 384 -4.50 5.18 -18.52
CA ARG A 384 -4.45 4.80 -19.95
C ARG A 384 -3.31 3.84 -20.27
N SER A 385 -2.16 4.00 -19.63
CA SER A 385 -0.99 3.11 -19.86
C SER A 385 -1.10 1.78 -19.14
N SER A 386 -1.97 1.66 -18.13
CA SER A 386 -2.15 0.45 -17.33
C SER A 386 -3.20 -0.53 -17.88
N MET A 387 -3.96 -0.13 -18.90
CA MET A 387 -4.94 -1.03 -19.54
C MET A 387 -4.23 -2.04 -20.44
N VAL A 388 -4.60 -3.31 -20.32
CA VAL A 388 -4.04 -4.40 -21.13
C VAL A 388 -5.07 -4.90 -22.13
N LEU A 389 -4.75 -4.89 -23.41
CA LEU A 389 -5.61 -5.45 -24.45
C LEU A 389 -5.22 -6.91 -24.70
N LEU A 390 -5.98 -7.85 -24.13
CA LEU A 390 -5.71 -9.28 -24.24
C LEU A 390 -6.21 -9.88 -25.56
N GLU A 391 -7.34 -9.37 -26.08
CA GLU A 391 -7.96 -9.87 -27.31
C GLU A 391 -8.61 -8.71 -28.07
N ASN A 392 -8.54 -8.73 -29.42
CA ASN A 392 -9.23 -7.75 -30.29
C ASN A 392 -9.47 -8.35 -31.68
N ARG A 393 -10.38 -9.32 -31.78
CA ARG A 393 -10.74 -10.01 -33.02
C ARG A 393 -11.47 -9.08 -33.95
N GLY A 394 -11.12 -9.14 -35.23
CA GLY A 394 -11.76 -8.33 -36.25
C GLY A 394 -11.58 -6.81 -36.10
N GLY A 395 -10.70 -6.35 -35.17
CA GLY A 395 -10.44 -4.94 -34.97
C GLY A 395 -11.67 -4.18 -34.44
N VAL A 396 -12.41 -4.76 -33.49
CA VAL A 396 -13.59 -4.14 -32.86
C VAL A 396 -13.20 -2.85 -32.13
N LEU A 397 -12.03 -2.83 -31.52
CA LEU A 397 -11.43 -1.65 -30.92
C LEU A 397 -10.36 -1.07 -31.86
N PRO A 398 -10.25 0.27 -31.96
CA PRO A 398 -11.05 1.30 -31.27
C PRO A 398 -12.47 1.41 -31.81
N LEU A 399 -13.42 1.77 -30.94
CA LEU A 399 -14.82 1.96 -31.33
C LEU A 399 -14.95 3.02 -32.42
N LYS A 400 -15.78 2.74 -33.41
CA LYS A 400 -16.06 3.70 -34.51
C LYS A 400 -16.80 4.91 -33.99
N LYS A 401 -16.41 6.08 -34.45
CA LYS A 401 -17.12 7.35 -34.15
C LYS A 401 -18.57 7.24 -34.62
N GLY A 402 -19.51 7.54 -33.72
CA GLY A 402 -20.95 7.50 -34.04
C GLY A 402 -21.62 6.14 -33.77
N SER A 403 -20.92 5.11 -33.30
CA SER A 403 -21.52 3.84 -32.90
C SER A 403 -22.58 4.02 -31.81
N ARG A 404 -23.66 3.23 -31.92
CA ARG A 404 -24.61 3.01 -30.82
C ARG A 404 -24.08 1.90 -29.94
N ILE A 405 -23.99 2.17 -28.65
CA ILE A 405 -23.35 1.32 -27.68
C ILE A 405 -24.39 0.80 -26.69
N ALA A 406 -24.45 -0.52 -26.49
CA ALA A 406 -25.05 -1.08 -25.29
C ALA A 406 -23.96 -1.24 -24.25
N LEU A 407 -24.02 -0.49 -23.17
CA LEU A 407 -23.17 -0.68 -22.00
C LEU A 407 -23.93 -1.53 -20.99
N VAL A 408 -23.38 -2.71 -20.68
CA VAL A 408 -24.05 -3.70 -19.84
C VAL A 408 -23.13 -4.11 -18.69
N GLY A 409 -23.70 -4.67 -17.63
CA GLY A 409 -22.94 -5.30 -16.56
C GLY A 409 -22.98 -4.58 -15.22
N PRO A 410 -22.70 -5.30 -14.14
CA PRO A 410 -22.81 -4.79 -12.76
C PRO A 410 -21.85 -3.66 -12.43
N PHE A 411 -20.71 -3.57 -13.14
CA PHE A 411 -19.68 -2.56 -12.90
C PHE A 411 -19.73 -1.38 -13.88
N ALA A 412 -20.69 -1.37 -14.82
CA ALA A 412 -20.83 -0.33 -15.83
C ALA A 412 -21.04 1.08 -15.24
N ASP A 413 -21.75 1.18 -14.12
CA ASP A 413 -22.06 2.43 -13.42
C ASP A 413 -21.76 2.36 -11.91
N SER A 414 -20.74 1.59 -11.50
CA SER A 414 -20.29 1.50 -10.11
C SER A 414 -19.15 2.47 -9.84
N ARG A 415 -19.38 3.49 -9.01
CA ARG A 415 -18.34 4.45 -8.64
C ARG A 415 -17.37 3.88 -7.63
N TRP A 416 -17.86 3.09 -6.68
CA TRP A 416 -17.05 2.53 -5.60
C TRP A 416 -16.14 1.41 -6.07
N ASP A 417 -16.67 0.46 -6.86
CA ASP A 417 -15.88 -0.68 -7.31
C ASP A 417 -14.77 -0.29 -8.30
N LEU A 418 -14.90 0.85 -8.98
CA LEU A 418 -13.87 1.32 -9.92
C LEU A 418 -12.65 1.95 -9.24
N ILE A 419 -12.73 2.33 -7.96
CA ILE A 419 -11.59 2.90 -7.24
C ILE A 419 -10.76 1.86 -6.47
N GLY A 420 -11.28 0.64 -6.31
CA GLY A 420 -10.55 -0.46 -5.68
C GLY A 420 -10.49 -0.39 -4.14
N SER A 421 -9.56 -1.15 -3.56
CA SER A 421 -9.28 -1.21 -2.12
C SER A 421 -8.27 -0.13 -1.67
N TRP A 422 -8.10 0.06 -0.36
CA TRP A 422 -7.13 1.00 0.23
C TRP A 422 -7.27 2.47 -0.19
N VAL A 423 -8.50 2.94 -0.25
CA VAL A 423 -8.87 4.30 -0.70
C VAL A 423 -9.56 5.10 0.41
N HIS A 424 -9.02 5.06 1.62
CA HIS A 424 -9.62 5.63 2.84
C HIS A 424 -9.95 7.13 2.75
N PHE A 425 -9.25 7.86 1.89
CA PHE A 425 -9.39 9.31 1.73
C PHE A 425 -10.09 9.71 0.43
N ALA A 426 -10.55 8.72 -0.38
CA ALA A 426 -11.23 8.96 -1.63
C ALA A 426 -12.67 9.47 -1.44
N GLU A 427 -13.12 10.25 -2.40
CA GLU A 427 -14.51 10.69 -2.52
C GLU A 427 -15.14 10.00 -3.75
N ALA A 428 -15.84 8.88 -3.53
CA ALA A 428 -16.43 8.08 -4.62
C ALA A 428 -17.33 8.91 -5.55
N GLY A 429 -17.99 9.96 -5.04
CA GLY A 429 -18.80 10.87 -5.83
C GLY A 429 -18.04 11.62 -6.94
N ARG A 430 -16.71 11.69 -6.86
CA ARG A 430 -15.83 12.31 -7.87
C ARG A 430 -15.33 11.32 -8.93
N THR A 431 -15.65 10.03 -8.79
CA THR A 431 -15.23 9.00 -9.74
C THR A 431 -16.13 9.02 -10.96
N SER A 432 -15.56 9.03 -12.15
CA SER A 432 -16.29 8.84 -13.40
C SER A 432 -16.50 7.35 -13.67
N THR A 433 -17.72 6.95 -14.01
CA THR A 433 -18.05 5.57 -14.39
C THR A 433 -17.82 5.33 -15.89
N PHE A 434 -17.84 4.06 -16.32
CA PHE A 434 -17.84 3.78 -17.76
C PHE A 434 -19.04 4.43 -18.46
N LEU A 435 -20.21 4.47 -17.79
CA LEU A 435 -21.41 5.12 -18.31
C LEU A 435 -21.19 6.61 -18.51
N ASP A 436 -20.66 7.31 -17.49
CA ASP A 436 -20.35 8.75 -17.57
C ASP A 436 -19.42 9.02 -18.76
N GLY A 437 -18.38 8.22 -18.85
CA GLY A 437 -17.37 8.38 -19.87
C GLY A 437 -17.83 8.13 -21.29
N LEU A 438 -18.56 7.07 -21.49
CA LEU A 438 -19.08 6.76 -22.82
C LEU A 438 -20.13 7.78 -23.27
N ARG A 439 -21.01 8.24 -22.36
CA ARG A 439 -21.99 9.29 -22.67
C ARG A 439 -21.33 10.62 -23.04
N ALA A 440 -20.28 11.00 -22.29
CA ALA A 440 -19.51 12.20 -22.61
C ALA A 440 -18.82 12.10 -23.99
N ARG A 441 -18.33 10.91 -24.37
CA ARG A 441 -17.58 10.70 -25.62
C ARG A 441 -18.46 10.50 -26.85
N PHE A 442 -19.56 9.77 -26.72
CA PHE A 442 -20.40 9.34 -27.85
C PHE A 442 -21.75 10.05 -27.92
N GLY A 443 -22.19 10.71 -26.86
CA GLY A 443 -23.52 11.29 -26.69
C GLY A 443 -24.44 10.36 -25.88
N ALA A 444 -25.27 10.95 -25.03
CA ALA A 444 -26.15 10.18 -24.12
C ALA A 444 -27.22 9.37 -24.90
N ASP A 445 -27.65 9.86 -26.06
CA ASP A 445 -28.61 9.22 -26.97
C ASP A 445 -28.05 7.97 -27.66
N ARG A 446 -26.72 7.81 -27.69
CA ARG A 446 -26.04 6.69 -28.33
C ARG A 446 -25.59 5.60 -27.35
N VAL A 447 -25.73 5.79 -26.04
CA VAL A 447 -25.31 4.85 -25.00
C VAL A 447 -26.55 4.39 -24.23
N THR A 448 -26.98 3.16 -24.50
CA THR A 448 -28.03 2.48 -23.72
C THR A 448 -27.38 1.68 -22.62
N TYR A 449 -27.86 1.85 -21.39
CA TYR A 449 -27.35 1.12 -20.22
C TYR A 449 -28.36 0.07 -19.76
N ALA A 450 -27.86 -1.13 -19.39
CA ALA A 450 -28.62 -2.16 -18.69
C ALA A 450 -27.71 -2.86 -17.67
N ARG A 451 -28.16 -3.07 -16.45
CA ARG A 451 -27.34 -3.71 -15.40
C ARG A 451 -27.08 -5.20 -15.70
N GLY A 452 -28.04 -5.90 -16.27
CA GLY A 452 -27.95 -7.29 -16.67
C GLY A 452 -27.97 -8.30 -15.52
N CYS A 453 -27.07 -8.17 -14.57
CA CYS A 453 -27.00 -8.98 -13.35
C CYS A 453 -26.40 -8.17 -12.18
N ASP A 454 -26.48 -8.70 -10.97
CA ASP A 454 -25.65 -8.28 -9.85
C ASP A 454 -24.27 -8.96 -9.91
N PRO A 455 -23.26 -8.52 -9.17
CA PRO A 455 -21.92 -9.12 -9.24
C PRO A 455 -21.89 -10.64 -9.02
N HIS A 456 -22.74 -11.17 -8.12
CA HIS A 456 -22.77 -12.60 -7.78
C HIS A 456 -24.12 -13.26 -7.99
N LYS A 457 -25.16 -12.53 -8.43
CA LYS A 457 -26.53 -13.05 -8.51
C LYS A 457 -27.21 -12.61 -9.79
N ALA A 458 -28.06 -13.48 -10.30
CA ALA A 458 -28.99 -13.12 -11.36
C ALA A 458 -29.91 -11.99 -10.88
N LEU A 459 -30.27 -11.09 -11.79
CA LEU A 459 -31.26 -10.04 -11.60
C LEU A 459 -32.51 -10.41 -12.41
N GLU A 460 -33.68 -10.41 -11.76
CA GLU A 460 -34.93 -10.72 -12.45
C GLU A 460 -35.17 -9.78 -13.64
N GLY A 461 -35.37 -10.35 -14.82
CA GLY A 461 -35.51 -9.59 -16.08
C GLY A 461 -34.20 -8.96 -16.60
N GLY A 462 -33.11 -8.99 -15.84
CA GLY A 462 -31.88 -8.25 -16.17
C GLY A 462 -31.23 -8.70 -17.47
N ILE A 463 -31.11 -10.02 -17.70
CA ILE A 463 -30.57 -10.56 -18.96
C ILE A 463 -31.46 -10.15 -20.15
N SER A 464 -32.78 -10.19 -20.01
CA SER A 464 -33.72 -9.80 -21.06
C SER A 464 -33.59 -8.33 -21.43
N GLU A 465 -33.42 -7.44 -20.43
CA GLU A 465 -33.17 -6.02 -20.64
C GLU A 465 -31.83 -5.79 -21.35
N ALA A 466 -30.78 -6.49 -20.92
CA ALA A 466 -29.44 -6.43 -21.53
C ALA A 466 -29.45 -6.86 -23.01
N VAL A 467 -30.11 -7.97 -23.33
CA VAL A 467 -30.30 -8.46 -24.71
C VAL A 467 -31.09 -7.49 -25.54
N ALA A 468 -32.15 -6.87 -24.98
CA ALA A 468 -32.95 -5.86 -25.69
C ALA A 468 -32.12 -4.58 -25.98
N ALA A 469 -31.22 -4.18 -25.06
CA ALA A 469 -30.29 -3.09 -25.29
C ALA A 469 -29.26 -3.44 -26.38
N ALA A 470 -28.71 -4.64 -26.35
CA ALA A 470 -27.76 -5.15 -27.33
C ALA A 470 -28.35 -5.21 -28.73
N ALA A 471 -29.59 -5.66 -28.89
CA ALA A 471 -30.28 -5.74 -30.18
C ALA A 471 -30.35 -4.41 -30.91
N LYS A 472 -30.45 -3.29 -30.18
CA LYS A 472 -30.57 -1.90 -30.72
C LYS A 472 -29.20 -1.23 -30.93
N SER A 473 -28.09 -1.90 -30.58
CA SER A 473 -26.76 -1.33 -30.65
C SER A 473 -25.93 -1.87 -31.82
N ASP A 474 -24.81 -1.23 -32.10
CA ASP A 474 -23.82 -1.67 -33.10
C ASP A 474 -22.72 -2.50 -32.42
N VAL A 475 -22.49 -2.28 -31.12
CA VAL A 475 -21.50 -2.99 -30.28
C VAL A 475 -22.00 -3.05 -28.82
N VAL A 476 -21.64 -4.13 -28.13
CA VAL A 476 -21.90 -4.33 -26.70
C VAL A 476 -20.60 -4.20 -25.93
N LEU A 477 -20.57 -3.32 -24.94
CA LEU A 477 -19.54 -3.27 -23.92
C LEU A 477 -20.11 -3.87 -22.64
N VAL A 478 -19.49 -4.94 -22.12
CA VAL A 478 -19.95 -5.56 -20.88
C VAL A 478 -18.89 -5.42 -19.80
N ALA A 479 -19.25 -4.75 -18.70
CA ALA A 479 -18.38 -4.51 -17.55
C ALA A 479 -18.58 -5.60 -16.49
N LEU A 480 -17.67 -6.56 -16.46
CA LEU A 480 -17.66 -7.74 -15.58
C LEU A 480 -16.47 -7.69 -14.62
N GLY A 481 -16.45 -8.53 -13.60
CA GLY A 481 -15.31 -8.64 -12.69
C GLY A 481 -15.66 -8.92 -11.25
N LEU A 482 -14.85 -8.35 -10.35
CA LEU A 482 -14.95 -8.49 -8.91
C LEU A 482 -15.24 -7.14 -8.24
N LYS A 483 -15.89 -7.16 -7.07
CA LYS A 483 -16.07 -5.96 -6.24
C LYS A 483 -14.73 -5.48 -5.69
N ALA A 484 -14.64 -4.20 -5.35
CA ALA A 484 -13.47 -3.62 -4.69
C ALA A 484 -13.07 -4.39 -3.41
N GLY A 485 -14.05 -4.80 -2.60
CA GLY A 485 -13.81 -5.55 -1.35
C GLY A 485 -13.41 -7.03 -1.55
N GLU A 486 -13.34 -7.52 -2.79
CA GLU A 486 -12.85 -8.87 -3.10
C GLU A 486 -11.37 -8.86 -3.48
N SER A 487 -10.67 -7.74 -3.31
CA SER A 487 -9.23 -7.58 -3.45
C SER A 487 -8.69 -6.72 -2.32
N GLY A 488 -7.43 -6.89 -1.96
CA GLY A 488 -6.80 -6.27 -0.81
C GLY A 488 -6.69 -7.22 0.37
N GLU A 489 -6.50 -6.67 1.55
CA GLU A 489 -6.32 -7.42 2.79
C GLU A 489 -7.59 -8.21 3.17
N ALA A 490 -7.39 -9.38 3.75
CA ALA A 490 -8.43 -10.33 4.16
C ALA A 490 -9.38 -10.78 3.00
N ALA A 491 -8.96 -10.67 1.75
CA ALA A 491 -9.77 -10.94 0.56
C ALA A 491 -9.24 -12.11 -0.28
N SER A 492 -8.83 -13.22 0.36
CA SER A 492 -8.42 -14.44 -0.37
C SER A 492 -9.61 -15.06 -1.12
N LEU A 493 -9.36 -15.53 -2.34
CA LEU A 493 -10.37 -16.24 -3.16
C LEU A 493 -9.88 -17.65 -3.51
N ALA A 494 -10.76 -18.63 -3.34
CA ALA A 494 -10.47 -20.01 -3.73
C ALA A 494 -10.59 -20.23 -5.24
N SER A 495 -11.48 -19.50 -5.92
CA SER A 495 -11.69 -19.55 -7.38
C SER A 495 -11.34 -18.20 -8.00
N LEU A 496 -10.65 -18.25 -9.14
CA LEU A 496 -10.30 -17.08 -9.94
C LEU A 496 -11.23 -16.88 -11.15
N ALA A 497 -12.28 -17.69 -11.26
CA ALA A 497 -13.28 -17.59 -12.30
C ALA A 497 -14.28 -16.46 -12.03
N LEU A 498 -14.87 -15.90 -13.08
CA LEU A 498 -15.99 -14.96 -12.92
C LEU A 498 -17.20 -15.68 -12.30
N PRO A 499 -18.02 -14.98 -11.48
CA PRO A 499 -19.29 -15.52 -10.97
C PRO A 499 -20.24 -15.96 -12.10
N ASP A 500 -20.97 -17.06 -11.87
CA ASP A 500 -21.85 -17.68 -12.87
C ASP A 500 -22.87 -16.68 -13.46
N ALA A 501 -23.48 -15.83 -12.64
CA ALA A 501 -24.44 -14.82 -13.12
C ALA A 501 -23.83 -13.86 -14.17
N GLN A 502 -22.54 -13.57 -14.08
CA GLN A 502 -21.82 -12.74 -15.07
C GLN A 502 -21.49 -13.54 -16.33
N ARG A 503 -21.18 -14.83 -16.21
CA ARG A 503 -20.97 -15.74 -17.33
C ARG A 503 -22.23 -15.96 -18.14
N ASP A 504 -23.37 -16.21 -17.47
CA ASP A 504 -24.69 -16.36 -18.09
C ASP A 504 -25.09 -15.10 -18.88
N LEU A 505 -24.80 -13.93 -18.31
CA LEU A 505 -25.01 -12.65 -18.99
C LEU A 505 -24.14 -12.55 -20.25
N LEU A 506 -22.84 -12.84 -20.18
CA LEU A 506 -21.91 -12.78 -21.30
C LEU A 506 -22.34 -13.75 -22.42
N GLU A 507 -22.71 -14.97 -22.10
CA GLU A 507 -23.18 -15.97 -23.06
C GLU A 507 -24.46 -15.51 -23.77
N SER A 508 -25.41 -14.94 -23.01
CA SER A 508 -26.66 -14.40 -23.57
C SER A 508 -26.40 -13.22 -24.51
N LEU A 509 -25.46 -12.35 -24.19
CA LEU A 509 -25.06 -11.22 -25.04
C LEU A 509 -24.39 -11.71 -26.33
N LYS A 510 -23.54 -12.73 -26.27
CA LYS A 510 -22.89 -13.32 -27.46
C LYS A 510 -23.90 -13.88 -28.45
N GLN A 511 -24.99 -14.49 -27.95
CA GLN A 511 -26.08 -15.04 -28.79
C GLN A 511 -26.81 -13.96 -29.60
N THR A 512 -26.68 -12.68 -29.27
CA THR A 512 -27.27 -11.58 -30.04
C THR A 512 -26.60 -11.36 -31.41
N GLY A 513 -25.43 -11.99 -31.64
CA GLY A 513 -24.63 -11.82 -32.85
C GLY A 513 -23.95 -10.45 -32.97
N LYS A 514 -24.02 -9.62 -31.95
CA LYS A 514 -23.30 -8.33 -31.91
C LYS A 514 -21.86 -8.51 -31.47
N PRO A 515 -20.93 -7.66 -31.91
CA PRO A 515 -19.59 -7.62 -31.34
C PRO A 515 -19.64 -7.33 -29.85
N VAL A 516 -18.95 -8.15 -29.03
CA VAL A 516 -18.91 -8.04 -27.57
C VAL A 516 -17.52 -7.68 -27.09
N VAL A 517 -17.40 -6.57 -26.38
CA VAL A 517 -16.17 -6.11 -25.72
C VAL A 517 -16.33 -6.30 -24.21
N VAL A 518 -15.47 -7.11 -23.61
CA VAL A 518 -15.43 -7.30 -22.15
C VAL A 518 -14.49 -6.28 -21.53
N LEU A 519 -15.01 -5.47 -20.61
CA LEU A 519 -14.26 -4.60 -19.71
C LEU A 519 -14.14 -5.32 -18.37
N LEU A 520 -12.95 -5.85 -18.04
CA LEU A 520 -12.77 -6.65 -16.84
C LEU A 520 -12.28 -5.79 -15.68
N VAL A 521 -13.14 -5.58 -14.69
CA VAL A 521 -12.86 -4.84 -13.46
C VAL A 521 -12.37 -5.80 -12.39
N THR A 522 -11.09 -5.74 -12.01
CA THR A 522 -10.51 -6.69 -11.06
C THR A 522 -9.27 -6.12 -10.38
N GLY A 523 -8.97 -6.60 -9.17
CA GLY A 523 -7.73 -6.32 -8.45
C GLY A 523 -6.73 -7.48 -8.48
N ARG A 524 -6.96 -8.49 -9.32
CA ARG A 524 -6.11 -9.68 -9.41
C ARG A 524 -6.18 -10.33 -10.79
N PRO A 525 -5.19 -11.13 -11.20
CA PRO A 525 -5.31 -12.00 -12.37
C PRO A 525 -6.47 -12.99 -12.19
N MET A 526 -7.24 -13.19 -13.28
CA MET A 526 -8.43 -14.05 -13.30
C MET A 526 -8.23 -15.18 -14.31
N GLU A 527 -9.00 -16.27 -14.13
CA GLU A 527 -9.15 -17.32 -15.12
C GLU A 527 -10.16 -16.88 -16.19
N LEU A 528 -9.70 -16.63 -17.43
CA LEU A 528 -10.47 -15.95 -18.47
C LEU A 528 -10.62 -16.78 -19.77
N ALA A 529 -10.32 -18.08 -19.75
CA ALA A 529 -10.36 -18.90 -20.97
C ALA A 529 -11.74 -18.83 -21.67
N ARG A 530 -12.82 -18.96 -20.89
CA ARG A 530 -14.19 -18.92 -21.41
C ARG A 530 -14.59 -17.53 -21.90
N GLU A 531 -14.20 -16.49 -21.17
CA GLU A 531 -14.49 -15.10 -21.52
C GLU A 531 -13.72 -14.71 -22.81
N ALA A 532 -12.50 -15.18 -22.98
CA ALA A 532 -11.71 -14.96 -24.19
C ALA A 532 -12.30 -15.64 -25.43
N GLU A 533 -12.94 -16.82 -25.27
CA GLU A 533 -13.67 -17.46 -26.38
C GLU A 533 -14.89 -16.65 -26.83
N LEU A 534 -15.62 -16.08 -25.87
CA LEU A 534 -16.89 -15.40 -26.12
C LEU A 534 -16.71 -13.93 -26.55
N ALA A 535 -15.69 -13.25 -26.05
CA ALA A 535 -15.42 -11.84 -26.34
C ALA A 535 -14.83 -11.65 -27.74
N ASP A 536 -15.20 -10.59 -28.43
CA ASP A 536 -14.51 -10.11 -29.63
C ASP A 536 -13.34 -9.18 -29.27
N ALA A 537 -13.42 -8.50 -28.09
CA ALA A 537 -12.29 -7.86 -27.46
C ALA A 537 -12.37 -8.02 -25.92
N LEU A 538 -11.20 -8.15 -25.29
CA LEU A 538 -11.06 -8.35 -23.83
C LEU A 538 -10.03 -7.38 -23.28
N LEU A 539 -10.47 -6.51 -22.38
CA LEU A 539 -9.69 -5.41 -21.82
C LEU A 539 -9.75 -5.42 -20.28
N PRO A 540 -8.75 -5.98 -19.57
CA PRO A 540 -8.57 -5.75 -18.14
C PRO A 540 -8.36 -4.27 -17.81
N VAL A 541 -9.19 -3.80 -16.86
CA VAL A 541 -9.22 -2.41 -16.39
C VAL A 541 -9.07 -2.45 -14.86
N SER A 542 -7.92 -2.89 -14.39
CA SER A 542 -7.64 -3.22 -12.99
C SER A 542 -7.90 -2.05 -12.03
N TYR A 543 -9.13 -1.92 -11.54
CA TYR A 543 -9.63 -0.81 -10.70
C TYR A 543 -9.05 0.54 -11.14
N THR A 544 -9.35 0.87 -12.37
CA THR A 544 -8.90 2.10 -13.01
C THR A 544 -10.13 2.94 -13.26
N HIS A 545 -10.32 4.01 -12.50
CA HIS A 545 -11.38 4.95 -12.83
C HIS A 545 -10.92 5.84 -13.96
N LEU A 546 -11.72 5.84 -15.03
CA LEU A 546 -11.53 6.72 -16.15
C LEU A 546 -12.02 8.12 -15.77
N THR A 547 -11.13 9.00 -15.31
CA THR A 547 -11.44 10.42 -15.32
C THR A 547 -11.44 10.88 -16.76
N LEU A 548 -12.62 10.87 -17.39
CA LEU A 548 -12.77 11.42 -18.73
C LEU A 548 -12.70 12.94 -18.68
N PRO A 549 -12.11 13.59 -19.69
CA PRO A 549 -12.11 15.03 -19.74
C PRO A 549 -13.55 15.53 -19.85
N THR A 550 -13.97 16.35 -18.90
CA THR A 550 -15.07 17.30 -19.11
C THR A 550 -14.50 18.43 -19.95
N THR A 551 -14.30 18.23 -21.22
CA THR A 551 -14.28 19.23 -22.34
C THR A 551 -13.87 18.55 -23.62
#